data_a0025ed105e95c054b3694b3131cdda7
#
_entry.id   a0025ed105e95c054b3694b3131cdda7
#
_cell.length_a   1.000
_cell.length_b   1.000
_cell.length_c   1.000
_cell.angle_alpha   90.00
_cell.angle_beta   90.00
_cell.angle_gamma   90.00
#
_symmetry.space_group_name_H-M   'P 1'
#
loop_
_entity.id
_entity.type
_entity.pdbx_description
1 polymer ?
#
loop_
_entity_poly.entity_id
_entity_poly.type
_entity_poly.pdbx_seq_one_letter_code
_entity_poly.pdbx_strand_id
1 'polypeptide(L)'
;TQIAKFNIKLGESNMYMRKQYTEQNVYEAVQKRLKFIFEEFDNIFVSFSGGKDSGLLLNLTQDFQRKYYPNKKIGVFHQDFEAQYTVTTEYVDRTFKRIQNEVEPYWVCLPMATRTALSSYQMYWYPWDDTKKHLWVRSMPQYPYVINLEHNPMTTYHYRMYQEDLAKQFSRWYQISHGNKKTVCLLGIRADESLQRYSAILNKKYGYKDECWISKQFKDVWVASPIYDWSNSDIWHANYLFNYDYNRLY
;
A
#
# COMPACT_ATOMS: atom_id res chain seq x y z
N THR A 1 23.66 -4.22 -8.50
CA THR A 1 22.70 -3.15 -8.88
C THR A 1 22.88 -1.99 -7.92
N GLN A 2 23.34 -0.85 -8.42
CA GLN A 2 23.65 0.36 -7.63
C GLN A 2 22.36 1.14 -7.35
N ILE A 3 22.23 1.69 -6.13
CA ILE A 3 21.05 2.44 -5.68
C ILE A 3 21.18 3.93 -5.96
N ALA A 4 20.04 4.56 -6.25
CA ALA A 4 19.91 5.99 -6.27
C ALA A 4 19.55 6.54 -4.87
N LYS A 5 20.43 7.32 -4.26
CA LYS A 5 20.08 8.23 -3.17
C LYS A 5 19.71 9.58 -3.74
N PHE A 6 18.55 10.11 -3.31
CA PHE A 6 18.19 11.49 -3.58
C PHE A 6 18.65 12.34 -2.38
N ASN A 7 19.86 12.93 -2.46
CA ASN A 7 20.29 13.94 -1.51
C ASN A 7 19.77 15.30 -1.96
N ILE A 8 18.86 15.87 -1.21
CA ILE A 8 18.40 17.26 -1.40
C ILE A 8 19.26 18.12 -0.47
N LYS A 9 20.22 18.86 -1.03
CA LYS A 9 20.72 20.08 -0.40
C LYS A 9 19.76 21.20 -0.75
N LEU A 10 19.00 21.68 0.24
CA LEU A 10 18.24 22.92 0.14
C LEU A 10 19.22 24.10 0.10
N GLY A 11 19.36 24.72 -1.07
CA GLY A 11 20.11 25.94 -1.27
C GLY A 11 21.02 25.84 -2.48
N GLU A 12 20.43 26.04 -3.65
CA GLU A 12 20.96 26.73 -4.83
C GLU A 12 20.04 26.43 -6.03
N SER A 13 19.69 27.45 -6.75
CA SER A 13 18.78 27.47 -7.88
C SER A 13 19.17 26.51 -9.01
N ASN A 14 18.18 25.82 -9.58
CA ASN A 14 18.24 25.15 -10.90
C ASN A 14 19.27 24.04 -11.09
N MET A 15 19.28 23.02 -10.23
CA MET A 15 19.89 21.76 -10.62
C MET A 15 18.81 20.69 -10.77
N TYR A 16 18.64 20.18 -12.00
CA TYR A 16 17.87 18.97 -12.27
C TYR A 16 18.30 17.90 -11.28
N MET A 17 17.40 17.43 -10.42
CA MET A 17 17.72 16.41 -9.44
C MET A 17 18.08 15.11 -10.18
N ARG A 18 19.37 14.85 -10.30
CA ARG A 18 19.88 13.63 -10.94
C ARG A 18 19.79 12.46 -9.97
N LYS A 19 19.40 11.33 -10.50
CA LYS A 19 19.51 10.05 -9.82
C LYS A 19 20.96 9.83 -9.37
N GLN A 20 21.19 9.66 -8.06
CA GLN A 20 22.53 9.41 -7.53
C GLN A 20 22.65 7.94 -7.19
N TYR A 21 23.68 7.30 -7.73
CA TYR A 21 23.98 5.90 -7.42
C TYR A 21 24.90 5.84 -6.20
N THR A 22 24.61 4.92 -5.28
CA THR A 22 25.40 4.68 -4.07
C THR A 22 25.92 3.25 -4.07
N GLU A 23 26.85 2.92 -3.17
CA GLU A 23 27.37 1.56 -3.01
C GLU A 23 26.34 0.58 -2.40
N GLN A 24 25.31 1.11 -1.74
CA GLN A 24 24.27 0.32 -1.12
C GLN A 24 23.23 -0.15 -2.16
N ASN A 25 22.88 -1.43 -2.22
CA ASN A 25 21.83 -1.94 -3.10
C ASN A 25 20.41 -1.72 -2.54
N VAL A 26 19.36 -1.74 -3.40
CA VAL A 26 17.96 -1.44 -3.02
C VAL A 26 17.43 -2.42 -1.96
N TYR A 27 17.88 -3.67 -1.97
CA TYR A 27 17.46 -4.65 -0.98
C TYR A 27 18.00 -4.31 0.41
N GLU A 28 19.27 -3.97 0.53
CA GLU A 28 19.86 -3.51 1.80
C GLU A 28 19.17 -2.24 2.32
N ALA A 29 18.84 -1.31 1.41
CA ALA A 29 18.14 -0.09 1.78
C ALA A 29 16.74 -0.38 2.32
N VAL A 30 15.96 -1.24 1.66
CA VAL A 30 14.62 -1.60 2.15
C VAL A 30 14.68 -2.36 3.48
N GLN A 31 15.70 -3.22 3.69
CA GLN A 31 15.88 -3.90 4.97
C GLN A 31 16.13 -2.90 6.11
N LYS A 32 16.93 -1.86 5.91
CA LYS A 32 17.15 -0.79 6.89
C LYS A 32 15.88 0.00 7.17
N ARG A 33 15.09 0.30 6.12
CA ARG A 33 13.82 1.02 6.25
C ARG A 33 12.77 0.18 6.98
N LEU A 34 12.68 -1.11 6.68
CA LEU A 34 11.80 -2.02 7.41
C LEU A 34 12.21 -2.12 8.88
N LYS A 35 13.50 -2.24 9.17
CA LYS A 35 13.98 -2.20 10.57
C LYS A 35 13.52 -0.93 11.27
N PHE A 36 13.74 0.25 10.67
CA PHE A 36 13.29 1.53 11.21
C PHE A 36 11.76 1.54 11.45
N ILE A 37 10.97 1.04 10.49
CA ILE A 37 9.50 0.97 10.63
C ILE A 37 9.10 0.09 11.82
N PHE A 38 9.67 -1.10 11.94
CA PHE A 38 9.31 -2.04 12.99
C PHE A 38 9.75 -1.59 14.39
N GLU A 39 10.79 -0.76 14.49
CA GLU A 39 11.26 -0.15 15.74
C GLU A 39 10.45 1.09 16.14
N GLU A 40 9.98 1.90 15.17
CA GLU A 40 9.34 3.18 15.41
C GLU A 40 7.82 3.14 15.54
N PHE A 41 7.18 2.12 14.92
CA PHE A 41 5.72 2.04 14.85
C PHE A 41 5.22 0.78 15.56
N ASP A 42 4.21 0.98 16.41
CA ASP A 42 3.55 -0.13 17.10
C ASP A 42 2.69 -0.94 16.12
N ASN A 43 1.89 -0.25 15.31
CA ASN A 43 0.95 -0.83 14.36
C ASN A 43 1.45 -0.62 12.94
N ILE A 44 1.54 -1.68 12.17
CA ILE A 44 2.03 -1.69 10.79
C ILE A 44 1.01 -2.40 9.92
N PHE A 45 0.62 -1.79 8.81
CA PHE A 45 -0.14 -2.51 7.80
C PHE A 45 0.34 -2.17 6.39
N VAL A 46 0.18 -3.11 5.47
CA VAL A 46 0.53 -2.96 4.06
C VAL A 46 -0.74 -2.73 3.25
N SER A 47 -0.77 -1.67 2.45
CA SER A 47 -1.82 -1.46 1.45
C SER A 47 -1.48 -2.29 0.21
N PHE A 48 -2.19 -3.38 0.02
CA PHE A 48 -1.98 -4.35 -1.03
C PHE A 48 -3.01 -4.18 -2.14
N SER A 49 -2.63 -3.57 -3.25
CA SER A 49 -3.52 -3.33 -4.40
C SER A 49 -3.68 -4.53 -5.34
N GLY A 50 -2.87 -5.58 -5.17
CA GLY A 50 -2.77 -6.68 -6.14
C GLY A 50 -1.82 -6.37 -7.31
N GLY A 51 -1.17 -5.20 -7.35
CA GLY A 51 -0.15 -4.85 -8.32
C GLY A 51 1.23 -5.42 -7.98
N LYS A 52 2.16 -5.43 -8.94
CA LYS A 52 3.51 -6.00 -8.79
C LYS A 52 4.31 -5.35 -7.67
N ASP A 53 4.19 -4.02 -7.53
CA ASP A 53 4.99 -3.25 -6.56
C ASP A 53 4.47 -3.44 -5.13
N SER A 54 3.15 -3.40 -4.93
CA SER A 54 2.53 -3.68 -3.63
C SER A 54 2.68 -5.15 -3.22
N GLY A 55 2.68 -6.07 -4.18
CA GLY A 55 2.95 -7.49 -3.94
C GLY A 55 4.37 -7.75 -3.47
N LEU A 56 5.36 -7.13 -4.14
CA LEU A 56 6.75 -7.21 -3.71
C LEU A 56 6.93 -6.62 -2.30
N LEU A 57 6.38 -5.42 -2.05
CA LEU A 57 6.47 -4.80 -0.73
C LEU A 57 5.87 -5.68 0.37
N LEU A 58 4.71 -6.31 0.11
CA LEU A 58 4.08 -7.24 1.03
C LEU A 58 5.00 -8.43 1.34
N ASN A 59 5.57 -9.07 0.32
CA ASN A 59 6.47 -10.20 0.49
C ASN A 59 7.73 -9.80 1.28
N LEU A 60 8.39 -8.68 0.92
CA LEU A 60 9.56 -8.17 1.66
C LEU A 60 9.26 -7.86 3.12
N THR A 61 8.09 -7.24 3.38
CA THR A 61 7.66 -6.90 4.75
C THR A 61 7.37 -8.17 5.56
N GLN A 62 6.74 -9.17 4.95
CA GLN A 62 6.44 -10.46 5.59
C GLN A 62 7.71 -11.24 5.91
N ASP A 63 8.67 -11.30 4.98
CA ASP A 63 9.94 -11.99 5.22
C ASP A 63 10.74 -11.31 6.33
N PHE A 64 10.73 -9.95 6.36
CA PHE A 64 11.35 -9.20 7.44
C PHE A 64 10.66 -9.49 8.79
N GLN A 65 9.34 -9.47 8.81
CA GLN A 65 8.52 -9.76 9.99
C GLN A 65 8.79 -11.18 10.52
N ARG A 66 8.73 -12.20 9.66
CA ARG A 66 9.02 -13.60 10.05
C ARG A 66 10.41 -13.77 10.66
N LYS A 67 11.39 -13.10 10.06
CA LYS A 67 12.80 -13.26 10.47
C LYS A 67 13.13 -12.54 11.79
N TYR A 68 12.62 -11.33 11.98
CA TYR A 68 13.06 -10.47 13.08
C TYR A 68 11.98 -10.16 14.12
N TYR A 69 10.71 -10.29 13.74
CA TYR A 69 9.56 -9.96 14.61
C TYR A 69 8.44 -11.01 14.49
N PRO A 70 8.71 -12.31 14.70
CA PRO A 70 7.75 -13.39 14.41
C PRO A 70 6.44 -13.28 15.22
N ASN A 71 6.47 -12.63 16.37
CA ASN A 71 5.31 -12.45 17.24
C ASN A 71 4.51 -11.15 16.96
N LYS A 72 4.99 -10.28 16.07
CA LYS A 72 4.32 -9.03 15.71
C LYS A 72 3.54 -9.22 14.41
N LYS A 73 2.23 -9.34 14.50
CA LYS A 73 1.38 -9.39 13.30
C LYS A 73 1.33 -8.02 12.62
N ILE A 74 1.28 -8.05 11.29
CA ILE A 74 1.04 -6.87 10.45
C ILE A 74 -0.34 -6.97 9.82
N GLY A 75 -1.00 -5.83 9.61
CA GLY A 75 -2.23 -5.78 8.84
C GLY A 75 -1.94 -5.86 7.33
N VAL A 76 -2.88 -6.43 6.56
CA VAL A 76 -2.87 -6.36 5.09
C VAL A 76 -4.22 -5.86 4.62
N PHE A 77 -4.24 -4.65 4.07
CA PHE A 77 -5.43 -3.99 3.58
C PHE A 77 -5.52 -4.07 2.06
N HIS A 78 -6.62 -4.63 1.55
CA HIS A 78 -6.96 -4.63 0.13
C HIS A 78 -8.28 -3.90 -0.08
N GLN A 79 -8.26 -2.82 -0.84
CA GLN A 79 -9.45 -2.10 -1.29
C GLN A 79 -9.90 -2.68 -2.62
N ASP A 80 -11.03 -3.35 -2.61
CA ASP A 80 -11.54 -4.09 -3.77
C ASP A 80 -12.48 -3.21 -4.61
N PHE A 81 -12.12 -3.03 -5.87
CA PHE A 81 -12.88 -2.23 -6.84
C PHE A 81 -13.89 -3.05 -7.65
N GLU A 82 -14.22 -4.29 -7.26
CA GLU A 82 -15.16 -5.15 -7.97
C GLU A 82 -14.71 -5.47 -9.42
N ALA A 83 -14.81 -4.48 -10.30
CA ALA A 83 -14.45 -4.60 -11.72
C ALA A 83 -12.92 -4.52 -11.95
N GLN A 84 -12.18 -5.47 -11.40
CA GLN A 84 -10.76 -5.66 -11.64
C GLN A 84 -10.53 -6.80 -12.64
N TYR A 85 -9.33 -6.85 -13.24
CA TYR A 85 -8.94 -7.99 -14.08
C TYR A 85 -9.00 -9.29 -13.27
N THR A 86 -9.53 -10.35 -13.86
CA THR A 86 -9.65 -11.68 -13.22
C THR A 86 -8.32 -12.16 -12.65
N VAL A 87 -7.23 -12.04 -13.42
CA VAL A 87 -5.88 -12.42 -12.95
C VAL A 87 -5.40 -11.64 -11.73
N THR A 88 -5.85 -10.37 -11.58
CA THR A 88 -5.56 -9.57 -10.37
C THR A 88 -6.35 -10.09 -9.19
N THR A 89 -7.63 -10.35 -9.36
CA THR A 89 -8.48 -10.91 -8.30
C THR A 89 -7.98 -12.29 -7.83
N GLU A 90 -7.59 -13.15 -8.79
CA GLU A 90 -6.99 -14.45 -8.48
C GLU A 90 -5.67 -14.32 -7.72
N TYR A 91 -4.83 -13.34 -8.09
CA TYR A 91 -3.58 -13.08 -7.37
C TYR A 91 -3.85 -12.60 -5.95
N VAL A 92 -4.80 -11.69 -5.75
CA VAL A 92 -5.21 -11.24 -4.43
C VAL A 92 -5.74 -12.42 -3.60
N ASP A 93 -6.64 -13.22 -4.16
CA ASP A 93 -7.25 -14.37 -3.48
C ASP A 93 -6.20 -15.40 -3.01
N ARG A 94 -5.31 -15.85 -3.90
CA ARG A 94 -4.27 -16.81 -3.52
C ARG A 94 -3.24 -16.22 -2.56
N THR A 95 -2.98 -14.90 -2.64
CA THR A 95 -2.11 -14.22 -1.68
C THR A 95 -2.72 -14.23 -0.28
N PHE A 96 -3.98 -13.80 -0.15
CA PHE A 96 -4.66 -13.80 1.15
C PHE A 96 -4.78 -15.21 1.73
N LYS A 97 -5.13 -16.22 0.93
CA LYS A 97 -5.16 -17.63 1.36
C LYS A 97 -3.83 -18.09 1.94
N ARG A 98 -2.72 -17.67 1.31
CA ARG A 98 -1.36 -18.03 1.74
C ARG A 98 -0.98 -17.39 3.07
N ILE A 99 -1.37 -16.13 3.30
CA ILE A 99 -0.84 -15.34 4.43
C ILE A 99 -1.82 -15.18 5.60
N GLN A 100 -3.11 -15.52 5.46
CA GLN A 100 -4.18 -15.20 6.42
C GLN A 100 -3.92 -15.63 7.88
N ASN A 101 -3.11 -16.65 8.10
CA ASN A 101 -2.78 -17.13 9.45
C ASN A 101 -1.61 -16.38 10.10
N GLU A 102 -0.83 -15.64 9.31
CA GLU A 102 0.39 -14.96 9.74
C GLU A 102 0.19 -13.43 9.88
N VAL A 103 -0.83 -12.90 9.23
CA VAL A 103 -1.16 -11.48 9.20
C VAL A 103 -2.58 -11.24 9.70
N GLU A 104 -2.97 -9.97 9.80
CA GLU A 104 -4.36 -9.55 9.99
C GLU A 104 -4.92 -9.12 8.63
N PRO A 105 -5.67 -9.99 7.95
CA PRO A 105 -6.18 -9.71 6.61
C PRO A 105 -7.44 -8.84 6.66
N TYR A 106 -7.52 -7.86 5.76
CA TYR A 106 -8.66 -6.96 5.58
C TYR A 106 -8.97 -6.79 4.09
N TRP A 107 -9.96 -7.50 3.60
CA TRP A 107 -10.44 -7.40 2.23
C TRP A 107 -11.69 -6.54 2.19
N VAL A 108 -11.58 -5.29 1.73
CA VAL A 108 -12.64 -4.29 1.83
C VAL A 108 -13.45 -4.21 0.54
N CYS A 109 -14.71 -4.66 0.63
CA CYS A 109 -15.73 -4.68 -0.42
C CYS A 109 -16.87 -3.73 -0.04
N LEU A 110 -16.59 -2.44 0.07
CA LEU A 110 -17.57 -1.42 0.42
C LEU A 110 -17.90 -0.51 -0.76
N PRO A 111 -19.17 -0.10 -0.92
CA PRO A 111 -19.52 0.92 -1.91
C PRO A 111 -18.73 2.20 -1.73
N MET A 112 -18.02 2.63 -2.78
CA MET A 112 -17.21 3.84 -2.77
C MET A 112 -17.30 4.57 -4.11
N ALA A 113 -17.18 5.90 -4.08
CA ALA A 113 -17.15 6.71 -5.28
C ALA A 113 -15.78 6.62 -5.95
N THR A 114 -15.71 5.92 -7.06
CA THR A 114 -14.50 5.73 -7.86
C THR A 114 -14.60 6.54 -9.13
N ARG A 115 -13.62 7.38 -9.42
CA ARG A 115 -13.60 8.18 -10.64
C ARG A 115 -13.52 7.29 -11.88
N THR A 116 -14.28 7.66 -12.91
CA THR A 116 -14.18 7.04 -14.24
C THR A 116 -13.69 8.08 -15.26
N ALA A 117 -12.86 7.62 -16.20
CA ALA A 117 -12.44 8.42 -17.35
C ALA A 117 -13.34 8.19 -18.59
N LEU A 118 -14.37 7.36 -18.47
CA LEU A 118 -15.21 6.94 -19.60
C LEU A 118 -16.34 7.92 -19.93
N SER A 119 -16.74 8.78 -18.99
CA SER A 119 -17.86 9.69 -19.18
C SER A 119 -17.64 11.01 -18.46
N SER A 120 -17.92 12.12 -19.17
CA SER A 120 -18.00 13.46 -18.58
C SER A 120 -19.32 13.71 -17.84
N TYR A 121 -20.37 12.93 -18.12
CA TYR A 121 -21.68 13.05 -17.47
C TYR A 121 -21.77 12.23 -16.19
N GLN A 122 -21.15 11.04 -16.18
CA GLN A 122 -21.08 10.17 -15.01
C GLN A 122 -19.63 10.07 -14.56
N MET A 123 -19.21 10.98 -13.69
CA MET A 123 -17.83 11.10 -13.22
C MET A 123 -17.41 9.98 -12.26
N TYR A 124 -18.38 9.29 -11.67
CA TYR A 124 -18.14 8.25 -10.65
C TYR A 124 -18.90 6.98 -10.99
N TRP A 125 -18.32 5.86 -10.66
CA TRP A 125 -18.99 4.56 -10.55
C TRP A 125 -18.78 4.03 -9.13
N TYR A 126 -19.61 3.07 -8.73
CA TYR A 126 -19.69 2.61 -7.37
C TYR A 126 -19.51 1.08 -7.35
N PRO A 127 -18.29 0.57 -7.12
CA PRO A 127 -18.09 -0.85 -6.89
C PRO A 127 -18.89 -1.31 -5.66
N TRP A 128 -19.32 -2.55 -5.69
CA TRP A 128 -20.09 -3.18 -4.60
C TRP A 128 -21.37 -2.44 -4.21
N ASP A 129 -21.95 -1.69 -5.14
CA ASP A 129 -23.23 -1.02 -4.94
C ASP A 129 -24.34 -2.05 -4.73
N ASP A 130 -24.85 -2.18 -3.50
CA ASP A 130 -25.86 -3.16 -3.11
C ASP A 130 -27.21 -2.92 -3.80
N THR A 131 -27.52 -1.68 -4.17
CA THR A 131 -28.73 -1.32 -4.94
C THR A 131 -28.68 -1.88 -6.37
N LYS A 132 -27.50 -2.24 -6.84
CA LYS A 132 -27.20 -2.77 -8.19
C LYS A 132 -26.52 -4.13 -8.16
N LYS A 133 -26.74 -4.91 -7.12
CA LYS A 133 -26.10 -6.22 -6.91
C LYS A 133 -26.22 -7.16 -8.13
N HIS A 134 -27.30 -7.07 -8.88
CA HIS A 134 -27.53 -7.86 -10.10
C HIS A 134 -26.62 -7.48 -11.28
N LEU A 135 -25.91 -6.32 -11.19
CA LEU A 135 -24.96 -5.84 -12.20
C LEU A 135 -23.50 -6.06 -11.78
N TRP A 136 -23.23 -6.61 -10.61
CA TRP A 136 -21.86 -6.90 -10.19
C TRP A 136 -21.16 -7.82 -11.19
N VAL A 137 -19.95 -7.46 -11.58
CA VAL A 137 -19.19 -8.24 -12.57
C VAL A 137 -18.69 -9.58 -12.05
N ARG A 138 -18.72 -9.76 -10.74
CA ARG A 138 -18.38 -11.01 -10.04
C ARG A 138 -19.02 -11.09 -8.67
N SER A 139 -19.02 -12.29 -8.09
CA SER A 139 -19.46 -12.48 -6.70
C SER A 139 -18.46 -11.86 -5.72
N MET A 140 -18.97 -11.33 -4.61
CA MET A 140 -18.18 -10.85 -3.49
C MET A 140 -17.45 -12.03 -2.83
N PRO A 141 -16.16 -11.88 -2.46
CA PRO A 141 -15.43 -12.92 -1.74
C PRO A 141 -16.14 -13.27 -0.41
N GLN A 142 -16.12 -14.56 -0.07
CA GLN A 142 -16.79 -15.08 1.14
C GLN A 142 -15.75 -15.57 2.14
N TYR A 143 -15.07 -14.62 2.81
CA TYR A 143 -14.07 -14.91 3.84
C TYR A 143 -14.40 -14.16 5.14
N PRO A 144 -14.02 -14.68 6.31
CA PRO A 144 -14.28 -14.01 7.60
C PRO A 144 -13.65 -12.63 7.74
N TYR A 145 -12.64 -12.33 6.93
CA TYR A 145 -11.91 -11.07 6.91
C TYR A 145 -12.40 -10.08 5.83
N VAL A 146 -13.51 -10.39 5.16
CA VAL A 146 -14.13 -9.46 4.21
C VAL A 146 -14.95 -8.43 4.98
N ILE A 147 -14.62 -7.16 4.76
CA ILE A 147 -15.37 -6.02 5.25
C ILE A 147 -16.35 -5.59 4.15
N ASN A 148 -17.64 -5.71 4.43
CA ASN A 148 -18.74 -5.33 3.55
C ASN A 148 -19.80 -4.53 4.34
N LEU A 149 -20.92 -4.17 3.73
CA LEU A 149 -21.97 -3.38 4.40
C LEU A 149 -22.55 -4.06 5.64
N GLU A 150 -22.62 -5.38 5.65
CA GLU A 150 -23.18 -6.18 6.77
C GLU A 150 -22.13 -6.32 7.91
N HIS A 151 -20.85 -6.35 7.57
CA HIS A 151 -19.74 -6.59 8.48
C HIS A 151 -18.69 -5.48 8.38
N ASN A 152 -19.11 -4.24 8.61
CA ASN A 152 -18.23 -3.08 8.57
C ASN A 152 -17.92 -2.57 9.98
N PRO A 153 -16.68 -2.71 10.47
CA PRO A 153 -16.30 -2.20 11.79
C PRO A 153 -15.96 -0.70 11.80
N MET A 154 -15.85 -0.06 10.63
CA MET A 154 -15.46 1.35 10.51
C MET A 154 -16.66 2.28 10.74
N THR A 155 -16.82 2.79 11.94
CA THR A 155 -17.94 3.69 12.34
C THR A 155 -17.95 5.03 11.58
N THR A 156 -16.81 5.40 10.99
CA THR A 156 -16.66 6.65 10.21
C THR A 156 -16.87 6.45 8.72
N TYR A 157 -17.20 5.24 8.29
CA TYR A 157 -17.57 4.97 6.90
C TYR A 157 -18.90 5.64 6.56
N HIS A 158 -18.94 6.31 5.42
CA HIS A 158 -20.16 6.85 4.82
C HIS A 158 -20.41 6.17 3.48
N TYR A 159 -21.64 5.73 3.26
CA TYR A 159 -22.05 5.07 2.02
C TYR A 159 -21.62 5.89 0.79
N ARG A 160 -20.92 5.23 -0.14
CA ARG A 160 -20.37 5.85 -1.36
C ARG A 160 -19.39 7.02 -1.10
N MET A 161 -18.67 7.03 0.02
CA MET A 161 -17.57 7.97 0.21
C MET A 161 -16.50 7.82 -0.86
N TYR A 162 -15.64 8.82 -1.06
CA TYR A 162 -14.55 8.73 -2.04
C TYR A 162 -13.57 7.61 -1.68
N GLN A 163 -13.04 6.93 -2.71
CA GLN A 163 -12.11 5.83 -2.55
C GLN A 163 -10.86 6.21 -1.73
N GLU A 164 -10.36 7.45 -1.91
CA GLU A 164 -9.21 7.96 -1.17
C GLU A 164 -9.54 8.19 0.31
N ASP A 165 -10.76 8.57 0.60
CA ASP A 165 -11.21 8.79 1.97
C ASP A 165 -11.48 7.45 2.67
N LEU A 166 -11.98 6.44 1.96
CA LEU A 166 -12.13 5.09 2.49
C LEU A 166 -10.78 4.53 2.99
N ALA A 167 -9.72 4.66 2.21
CA ALA A 167 -8.39 4.22 2.62
C ALA A 167 -7.87 4.99 3.85
N LYS A 168 -8.14 6.29 3.94
CA LYS A 168 -7.80 7.11 5.12
C LYS A 168 -8.61 6.69 6.34
N GLN A 169 -9.92 6.46 6.18
CA GLN A 169 -10.79 6.01 7.28
C GLN A 169 -10.38 4.62 7.78
N PHE A 170 -9.97 3.72 6.89
CA PHE A 170 -9.39 2.45 7.29
C PHE A 170 -8.14 2.66 8.15
N SER A 171 -7.21 3.52 7.74
CA SER A 171 -5.99 3.83 8.51
C SER A 171 -6.32 4.33 9.93
N ARG A 172 -7.32 5.21 10.02
CA ARG A 172 -7.80 5.75 11.30
C ARG A 172 -8.46 4.68 12.17
N TRP A 173 -9.34 3.89 11.58
CA TRP A 173 -9.98 2.78 12.27
C TRP A 173 -8.95 1.76 12.76
N TYR A 174 -7.99 1.38 11.91
CA TYR A 174 -6.94 0.43 12.27
C TYR A 174 -6.12 0.93 13.47
N GLN A 175 -5.75 2.21 13.49
CA GLN A 175 -5.08 2.82 14.64
C GLN A 175 -5.90 2.69 15.93
N ILE A 176 -7.18 3.06 15.89
CA ILE A 176 -8.07 3.06 17.05
C ILE A 176 -8.27 1.62 17.56
N SER A 177 -8.56 0.68 16.68
CA SER A 177 -8.79 -0.72 17.03
C SER A 177 -7.54 -1.42 17.59
N HIS A 178 -6.35 -0.87 17.32
CA HIS A 178 -5.05 -1.36 17.82
C HIS A 178 -4.45 -0.49 18.92
N GLY A 179 -5.31 0.02 19.80
CA GLY A 179 -4.90 0.68 21.03
C GLY A 179 -4.45 2.14 20.87
N ASN A 180 -4.83 2.80 19.78
CA ASN A 180 -4.55 4.22 19.54
C ASN A 180 -3.05 4.57 19.50
N LYS A 181 -2.23 3.61 19.10
CA LYS A 181 -0.77 3.73 19.07
C LYS A 181 -0.27 4.26 17.72
N LYS A 182 1.03 4.54 17.65
CA LYS A 182 1.68 4.95 16.41
C LYS A 182 1.47 3.90 15.32
N THR A 183 0.87 4.33 14.23
CA THR A 183 0.45 3.45 13.13
C THR A 183 1.08 3.89 11.81
N VAL A 184 1.53 2.95 11.00
CA VAL A 184 2.03 3.24 9.65
C VAL A 184 1.39 2.34 8.60
N CYS A 185 0.96 2.97 7.50
CA CYS A 185 0.55 2.32 6.27
C CYS A 185 1.74 2.24 5.31
N LEU A 186 2.09 1.05 4.84
CA LEU A 186 3.13 0.85 3.84
C LEU A 186 2.52 0.83 2.44
N LEU A 187 3.04 1.68 1.56
CA LEU A 187 2.61 1.79 0.15
C LEU A 187 3.73 1.37 -0.80
N GLY A 188 3.39 0.56 -1.78
CA GLY A 188 4.29 0.18 -2.88
C GLY A 188 4.44 1.27 -3.94
N ILE A 189 4.68 2.52 -3.52
CA ILE A 189 4.87 3.67 -4.40
C ILE A 189 6.35 3.84 -4.72
N ARG A 190 6.66 4.05 -6.02
CA ARG A 190 8.03 4.31 -6.50
C ARG A 190 8.13 5.68 -7.17
N ALA A 191 9.22 6.37 -6.94
CA ALA A 191 9.51 7.66 -7.58
C ALA A 191 9.65 7.56 -9.11
N ASP A 192 10.03 6.38 -9.61
CA ASP A 192 10.25 6.09 -11.04
C ASP A 192 8.94 5.95 -11.85
N GLU A 193 7.78 5.87 -11.20
CA GLU A 193 6.50 5.64 -11.90
C GLU A 193 5.93 6.90 -12.57
N SER A 194 6.12 8.07 -11.97
CA SER A 194 5.64 9.34 -12.52
C SER A 194 6.26 10.55 -11.82
N LEU A 195 6.31 11.70 -12.52
CA LEU A 195 6.74 12.96 -11.93
C LEU A 195 5.89 13.37 -10.72
N GLN A 196 4.61 13.04 -10.71
CA GLN A 196 3.73 13.31 -9.58
C GLN A 196 4.13 12.51 -8.34
N ARG A 197 4.43 11.20 -8.50
CA ARG A 197 4.90 10.35 -7.40
C ARG A 197 6.29 10.75 -6.93
N TYR A 198 7.18 11.09 -7.85
CA TYR A 198 8.48 11.64 -7.55
C TYR A 198 8.36 12.91 -6.69
N SER A 199 7.57 13.89 -7.14
CA SER A 199 7.33 15.13 -6.39
C SER A 199 6.68 14.87 -5.02
N ALA A 200 5.75 13.93 -4.93
CA ALA A 200 5.08 13.58 -3.67
C ALA A 200 6.05 12.98 -2.63
N ILE A 201 7.11 12.33 -3.06
CA ILE A 201 8.14 11.80 -2.15
C ILE A 201 9.13 12.90 -1.75
N LEU A 202 9.57 13.74 -2.69
CA LEU A 202 10.62 14.71 -2.46
C LEU A 202 10.14 16.01 -1.78
N ASN A 203 8.91 16.45 -2.03
CA ASN A 203 8.36 17.72 -1.51
C ASN A 203 7.83 17.61 -0.07
N LYS A 204 8.24 16.62 0.70
CA LYS A 204 7.74 16.40 2.06
C LYS A 204 8.38 17.38 3.04
N LYS A 205 7.76 18.54 3.23
CA LYS A 205 8.07 19.48 4.34
C LYS A 205 7.89 18.85 5.74
N TYR A 206 7.28 17.67 5.84
CA TYR A 206 6.86 17.02 7.09
C TYR A 206 7.21 15.52 7.09
N GLY A 207 8.45 15.20 6.75
CA GLY A 207 8.99 13.85 6.91
C GLY A 207 9.01 13.42 8.38
N TYR A 208 8.93 12.13 8.63
CA TYR A 208 9.09 11.59 9.99
C TYR A 208 10.59 11.43 10.28
N LYS A 209 11.11 12.16 11.30
CA LYS A 209 12.53 12.11 11.68
C LYS A 209 13.47 12.29 10.46
N ASP A 210 13.18 13.29 9.64
CA ASP A 210 13.94 13.64 8.41
C ASP A 210 13.88 12.60 7.27
N GLU A 211 13.08 11.55 7.43
CA GLU A 211 12.88 10.53 6.39
C GLU A 211 11.86 10.99 5.35
N CYS A 212 12.32 11.35 4.15
CA CYS A 212 11.47 11.87 3.06
C CYS A 212 10.43 10.86 2.54
N TRP A 213 10.61 9.58 2.76
CA TRP A 213 9.72 8.50 2.32
C TRP A 213 8.60 8.19 3.33
N ILE A 214 8.55 8.90 4.47
CA ILE A 214 7.47 8.81 5.46
C ILE A 214 6.76 10.16 5.59
N SER A 215 5.44 10.17 5.49
CA SER A 215 4.62 11.38 5.63
C SER A 215 3.49 11.18 6.62
N LYS A 216 3.13 12.25 7.32
CA LYS A 216 2.01 12.25 8.26
C LYS A 216 0.69 12.26 7.51
N GLN A 217 -0.23 11.39 7.89
CA GLN A 217 -1.60 11.36 7.38
C GLN A 217 -2.58 11.96 8.39
N PHE A 218 -2.51 11.51 9.64
CA PHE A 218 -3.28 12.02 10.79
C PHE A 218 -2.38 12.11 12.03
N LYS A 219 -2.95 12.50 13.16
CA LYS A 219 -2.28 12.37 14.46
C LYS A 219 -2.00 10.87 14.70
N ASP A 220 -0.73 10.55 14.91
CA ASP A 220 -0.22 9.19 15.18
C ASP A 220 -0.50 8.16 14.06
N VAL A 221 -0.83 8.63 12.84
CA VAL A 221 -0.96 7.81 11.63
C VAL A 221 -0.08 8.35 10.51
N TRP A 222 0.74 7.48 9.95
CA TRP A 222 1.75 7.78 8.96
C TRP A 222 1.61 6.90 7.72
N VAL A 223 2.18 7.36 6.62
CA VAL A 223 2.28 6.61 5.37
C VAL A 223 3.74 6.55 4.96
N ALA A 224 4.22 5.37 4.66
CA ALA A 224 5.60 5.13 4.26
C ALA A 224 5.70 4.41 2.92
N SER A 225 6.70 4.79 2.12
CA SER A 225 7.01 4.17 0.83
C SER A 225 8.41 3.54 0.86
N PRO A 226 8.61 2.37 1.46
CA PRO A 226 9.95 1.80 1.71
C PRO A 226 10.73 1.46 0.43
N ILE A 227 10.01 1.23 -0.69
CA ILE A 227 10.59 0.89 -2.00
C ILE A 227 10.59 2.08 -2.98
N TYR A 228 10.55 3.32 -2.47
CA TYR A 228 10.38 4.51 -3.30
C TYR A 228 11.49 4.71 -4.34
N ASP A 229 12.68 4.22 -4.09
CA ASP A 229 13.87 4.34 -4.94
C ASP A 229 14.12 3.13 -5.87
N TRP A 230 13.23 2.14 -5.83
CA TRP A 230 13.31 0.95 -6.68
C TRP A 230 12.94 1.27 -8.12
N SER A 231 13.70 0.74 -9.07
CA SER A 231 13.33 0.74 -10.50
C SER A 231 12.38 -0.41 -10.83
N ASN A 232 11.78 -0.36 -12.03
CA ASN A 232 10.99 -1.47 -12.51
C ASN A 232 11.80 -2.77 -12.64
N SER A 233 13.07 -2.66 -13.04
CA SER A 233 13.99 -3.80 -13.14
C SER A 233 14.27 -4.44 -11.78
N ASP A 234 14.42 -3.62 -10.73
CA ASP A 234 14.66 -4.12 -9.36
C ASP A 234 13.47 -4.93 -8.85
N ILE A 235 12.23 -4.49 -9.16
CA ILE A 235 11.01 -5.24 -8.80
C ILE A 235 11.03 -6.64 -9.40
N TRP A 236 11.33 -6.77 -10.69
CA TRP A 236 11.35 -8.06 -11.37
C TRP A 236 12.52 -8.93 -10.94
N HIS A 237 13.69 -8.31 -10.76
CA HIS A 237 14.87 -9.03 -10.28
C HIS A 237 14.64 -9.62 -8.89
N ALA A 238 14.04 -8.87 -7.98
CA ALA A 238 13.73 -9.36 -6.65
C ALA A 238 12.65 -10.47 -6.66
N ASN A 239 11.58 -10.32 -7.44
CA ASN A 239 10.57 -11.37 -7.58
C ASN A 239 11.19 -12.68 -8.09
N TYR A 240 12.09 -12.61 -9.08
CA TYR A 240 12.81 -13.77 -9.58
C TYR A 240 13.77 -14.36 -8.53
N LEU A 241 14.62 -13.52 -7.93
CA LEU A 241 15.65 -13.95 -6.99
C LEU A 241 15.09 -14.62 -5.74
N PHE A 242 13.98 -14.08 -5.20
CA PHE A 242 13.34 -14.60 -4.00
C PHE A 242 12.20 -15.58 -4.30
N ASN A 243 11.97 -15.90 -5.59
CA ASN A 243 10.88 -16.76 -6.03
C ASN A 243 9.51 -16.35 -5.46
N TYR A 244 9.24 -15.03 -5.46
CA TYR A 244 7.95 -14.51 -5.02
C TYR A 244 6.87 -14.73 -6.08
N ASP A 245 5.66 -15.07 -5.62
CA ASP A 245 4.48 -15.04 -6.47
C ASP A 245 4.10 -13.59 -6.79
N TYR A 246 3.68 -13.34 -8.02
CA TYR A 246 3.29 -12.02 -8.50
C TYR A 246 2.04 -12.09 -9.39
N ASN A 247 1.44 -10.94 -9.63
CA ASN A 247 0.29 -10.82 -10.52
C ASN A 247 0.70 -11.07 -11.98
N ARG A 248 0.09 -12.06 -12.60
CA ARG A 248 0.38 -12.47 -13.98
C ARG A 248 -0.22 -11.54 -15.04
N LEU A 249 -0.81 -10.43 -14.63
CA LEU A 249 -1.22 -9.35 -15.54
C LEU A 249 -0.02 -8.65 -16.20
N TYR A 250 1.16 -8.76 -15.58
CA TYR A 250 2.39 -8.11 -15.99
C TYR A 250 3.32 -9.02 -16.77
#